data_6e9b0004c4373d14944f89e2650b78b5
#
_entry.id   6e9b0004c4373d14944f89e2650b78b5
#
_cell.length_a   1.000
_cell.length_b   1.000
_cell.length_c   1.000
_cell.angle_alpha   90.00
_cell.angle_beta   90.00
_cell.angle_gamma   90.00
#
_symmetry.space_group_name_H-M   'P 1'
#
loop_
_entity.id
_entity.type
_entity.pdbx_description
1 polymer ?
#
loop_
_entity_poly.entity_id
_entity_poly.type
_entity_poly.pdbx_seq_one_letter_code
_entity_poly.pdbx_strand_id
1 'polypeptide(L)'
;SSDLTLLAIARSGAQAICYAPDKVQTDVINHLTGEAQAESRNVLVEAARIARGEIQPLANARADALDALIVPGGFGAAKNLSSFASQGSECEVDRDLKALALAMHQAGKPLGFICIAPALLPKIFAIPLRVTIGTDLDTADAVEEMGAEHVPCPVDDIVVDEDNKVVTTPAYMLAQNIAEAASGIEKLVSRVLVLTA
;
A
#
# COMPACT_ATOMS: atom_id res chain seq x y z
N SER A 1 9.57 -0.79 -1.35
CA SER A 1 8.63 0.36 -1.39
C SER A 1 8.68 1.20 -0.12
N SER A 2 8.67 0.57 1.07
CA SER A 2 8.57 1.29 2.36
C SER A 2 9.72 2.27 2.59
N ASP A 3 10.99 1.86 2.39
CA ASP A 3 12.15 2.75 2.56
C ASP A 3 12.09 3.96 1.63
N LEU A 4 11.72 3.75 0.37
CA LEU A 4 11.58 4.82 -0.62
C LEU A 4 10.44 5.78 -0.25
N THR A 5 9.34 5.24 0.25
CA THR A 5 8.20 6.05 0.73
C THR A 5 8.61 6.91 1.93
N LEU A 6 9.30 6.34 2.92
CA LEU A 6 9.80 7.07 4.07
C LEU A 6 10.80 8.17 3.67
N LEU A 7 11.68 7.88 2.70
CA LEU A 7 12.61 8.87 2.16
C LEU A 7 11.88 10.03 1.47
N ALA A 8 10.88 9.72 0.64
CA ALA A 8 10.10 10.74 -0.06
C ALA A 8 9.32 11.63 0.92
N ILE A 9 8.70 11.06 1.95
CA ILE A 9 7.99 11.79 3.01
C ILE A 9 8.97 12.73 3.74
N ALA A 10 10.12 12.21 4.16
CA ALA A 10 11.14 13.00 4.88
C ALA A 10 11.68 14.16 4.03
N ARG A 11 11.96 13.93 2.74
CA ARG A 11 12.41 14.97 1.80
C ARG A 11 11.36 16.06 1.58
N SER A 12 10.09 15.71 1.70
CA SER A 12 8.97 16.65 1.56
C SER A 12 8.71 17.46 2.85
N GLY A 13 9.47 17.21 3.93
CA GLY A 13 9.30 17.91 5.21
C GLY A 13 8.10 17.43 6.03
N ALA A 14 7.45 16.33 5.63
CA ALA A 14 6.37 15.71 6.38
C ALA A 14 6.90 14.68 7.39
N GLN A 15 6.10 14.37 8.40
CA GLN A 15 6.40 13.37 9.42
C GLN A 15 5.68 12.06 9.10
N ALA A 16 6.43 10.95 9.01
CA ALA A 16 5.87 9.62 8.91
C ALA A 16 5.59 9.04 10.30
N ILE A 17 4.39 8.49 10.50
CA ILE A 17 4.02 7.65 11.64
C ILE A 17 3.76 6.26 11.11
N CYS A 18 4.60 5.30 11.51
CA CYS A 18 4.53 3.94 10.98
C CYS A 18 3.62 3.04 11.81
N TYR A 19 2.86 2.19 11.10
CA TYR A 19 1.99 1.18 11.69
C TYR A 19 2.14 -0.16 10.96
N ALA A 20 1.96 -1.25 11.68
CA ALA A 20 1.85 -2.58 11.10
C ALA A 20 0.94 -3.48 11.97
N PRO A 21 0.31 -4.51 11.39
CA PRO A 21 -0.47 -5.47 12.17
C PRO A 21 0.39 -6.21 13.19
N ASP A 22 -0.10 -6.34 14.41
CA ASP A 22 0.53 -7.19 15.44
C ASP A 22 -0.01 -8.61 15.34
N LYS A 23 0.50 -9.36 14.38
CA LYS A 23 0.11 -10.74 14.10
C LYS A 23 1.25 -11.54 13.49
N VAL A 24 1.09 -12.87 13.46
CA VAL A 24 2.03 -13.78 12.81
C VAL A 24 2.02 -13.55 11.30
N GLN A 25 3.20 -13.54 10.66
CA GLN A 25 3.35 -13.52 9.21
C GLN A 25 2.75 -14.81 8.60
N THR A 26 2.13 -14.66 7.44
CA THR A 26 1.62 -15.81 6.66
C THR A 26 2.75 -16.76 6.29
N ASP A 27 3.86 -16.22 5.80
CA ASP A 27 5.06 -16.98 5.45
C ASP A 27 6.30 -16.25 5.93
N VAL A 28 7.35 -17.01 6.25
CA VAL A 28 8.71 -16.50 6.38
C VAL A 28 9.52 -17.03 5.21
N ILE A 29 10.00 -16.13 4.36
CA ILE A 29 10.65 -16.48 3.09
C ILE A 29 12.16 -16.28 3.18
N ASN A 30 12.93 -17.28 2.74
CA ASN A 30 14.33 -17.09 2.43
C ASN A 30 14.46 -16.39 1.08
N HIS A 31 14.81 -15.12 1.09
CA HIS A 31 14.86 -14.30 -0.12
C HIS A 31 16.02 -14.64 -1.09
N LEU A 32 16.96 -15.52 -0.70
CA LEU A 32 17.98 -16.05 -1.61
C LEU A 32 17.44 -17.21 -2.46
N THR A 33 16.55 -18.03 -1.88
CA THR A 33 16.00 -19.23 -2.54
C THR A 33 14.56 -19.03 -3.01
N GLY A 34 13.82 -18.07 -2.45
CA GLY A 34 12.39 -17.88 -2.66
C GLY A 34 11.51 -18.88 -1.87
N GLU A 35 12.10 -19.74 -1.06
CA GLU A 35 11.38 -20.80 -0.35
C GLU A 35 10.93 -20.37 1.04
N ALA A 36 9.77 -20.90 1.45
CA ALA A 36 9.27 -20.73 2.81
C ALA A 36 10.14 -21.48 3.82
N GLN A 37 10.37 -20.87 4.96
CA GLN A 37 11.11 -21.42 6.08
C GLN A 37 10.17 -21.94 7.17
N ALA A 38 10.57 -23.03 7.86
CA ALA A 38 9.84 -23.59 8.98
C ALA A 38 10.08 -22.77 10.27
N GLU A 39 9.81 -21.48 10.23
CA GLU A 39 9.87 -20.57 11.39
C GLU A 39 8.65 -19.66 11.40
N SER A 40 8.43 -18.99 12.52
CA SER A 40 7.34 -18.03 12.69
C SER A 40 7.90 -16.67 13.09
N ARG A 41 7.41 -15.60 12.45
CA ARG A 41 7.76 -14.21 12.78
C ARG A 41 6.51 -13.37 12.90
N ASN A 42 6.64 -12.28 13.63
CA ASN A 42 5.54 -11.32 13.82
C ASN A 42 5.68 -10.15 12.82
N VAL A 43 4.59 -9.76 12.16
CA VAL A 43 4.57 -8.68 11.15
C VAL A 43 5.07 -7.36 11.73
N LEU A 44 4.59 -6.95 12.90
CA LEU A 44 4.98 -5.70 13.55
C LEU A 44 6.47 -5.68 13.89
N VAL A 45 6.99 -6.79 14.43
CA VAL A 45 8.41 -6.93 14.79
C VAL A 45 9.31 -6.83 13.56
N GLU A 46 8.94 -7.48 12.46
CA GLU A 46 9.72 -7.41 11.22
C GLU A 46 9.59 -6.04 10.53
N ALA A 47 8.41 -5.43 10.54
CA ALA A 47 8.22 -4.07 10.02
C ALA A 47 9.02 -3.01 10.82
N ALA A 48 9.22 -3.23 12.11
CA ALA A 48 10.02 -2.36 12.95
C ALA A 48 11.48 -2.21 12.49
N ARG A 49 12.02 -3.18 11.74
CA ARG A 49 13.36 -3.08 11.13
C ARG A 49 13.47 -1.92 10.17
N ILE A 50 12.44 -1.73 9.33
CA ILE A 50 12.38 -0.62 8.36
C ILE A 50 12.13 0.71 9.08
N ALA A 51 11.18 0.72 10.01
CA ALA A 51 10.83 1.89 10.81
C ALA A 51 11.86 2.21 11.92
N ARG A 52 12.97 1.46 12.03
CA ARG A 52 14.03 1.64 13.03
C ARG A 52 13.52 1.65 14.48
N GLY A 53 12.48 0.85 14.74
CA GLY A 53 11.82 0.74 16.03
C GLY A 53 10.67 1.73 16.27
N GLU A 54 10.56 2.79 15.48
CA GLU A 54 9.51 3.81 15.60
C GLU A 54 8.23 3.37 14.87
N ILE A 55 7.51 2.41 15.44
CA ILE A 55 6.30 1.81 14.85
C ILE A 55 5.31 1.41 15.93
N GLN A 56 4.03 1.43 15.58
CA GLN A 56 2.95 1.06 16.48
C GLN A 56 2.06 -0.04 15.86
N PRO A 57 1.32 -0.81 16.68
CA PRO A 57 0.30 -1.71 16.17
C PRO A 57 -0.75 -0.96 15.34
N LEU A 58 -1.12 -1.51 14.18
CA LEU A 58 -2.10 -0.91 13.28
C LEU A 58 -3.45 -0.66 13.96
N ALA A 59 -3.84 -1.51 14.91
CA ALA A 59 -5.05 -1.35 15.71
C ALA A 59 -5.08 -0.04 16.53
N ASN A 60 -3.93 0.60 16.76
CA ASN A 60 -3.83 1.88 17.48
C ASN A 60 -3.92 3.09 16.55
N ALA A 61 -3.92 2.90 15.24
CA ALA A 61 -3.98 4.00 14.28
C ALA A 61 -5.34 4.71 14.33
N ARG A 62 -5.30 6.04 14.34
CA ARG A 62 -6.49 6.87 14.45
C ARG A 62 -6.52 7.90 13.32
N ALA A 63 -7.60 7.93 12.56
CA ALA A 63 -7.75 8.84 11.44
C ALA A 63 -7.71 10.32 11.84
N ASP A 64 -8.15 10.66 13.05
CA ASP A 64 -8.13 12.04 13.57
C ASP A 64 -6.71 12.57 13.87
N ALA A 65 -5.73 11.68 14.05
CA ALA A 65 -4.34 12.01 14.33
C ALA A 65 -3.44 12.02 13.07
N LEU A 66 -4.00 11.76 11.89
CA LEU A 66 -3.28 11.62 10.63
C LEU A 66 -3.84 12.57 9.58
N ASP A 67 -2.98 13.14 8.72
CA ASP A 67 -3.40 14.00 7.60
C ASP A 67 -3.55 13.21 6.29
N ALA A 68 -2.82 12.11 6.15
CA ALA A 68 -2.87 11.22 4.99
C ALA A 68 -2.57 9.77 5.42
N LEU A 69 -2.94 8.81 4.57
CA LEU A 69 -2.55 7.41 4.72
C LEU A 69 -1.82 6.94 3.46
N ILE A 70 -0.64 6.34 3.61
CA ILE A 70 0.07 5.68 2.51
C ILE A 70 0.31 4.21 2.86
N VAL A 71 -0.09 3.33 1.95
CA VAL A 71 0.07 1.88 2.07
C VAL A 71 1.10 1.40 1.05
N PRO A 72 2.33 1.10 1.48
CA PRO A 72 3.34 0.48 0.61
C PRO A 72 2.93 -0.93 0.19
N GLY A 73 3.42 -1.37 -0.96
CA GLY A 73 3.15 -2.70 -1.48
C GLY A 73 4.10 -3.78 -0.98
N GLY A 74 4.40 -4.72 -1.88
CA GLY A 74 5.17 -5.93 -1.62
C GLY A 74 4.30 -7.09 -1.14
N PHE A 75 4.92 -8.26 -0.96
CA PHE A 75 4.21 -9.46 -0.50
C PHE A 75 3.56 -9.28 0.88
N GLY A 76 4.06 -8.36 1.69
CA GLY A 76 3.42 -8.00 2.97
C GLY A 76 2.00 -7.47 2.78
N ALA A 77 1.75 -6.65 1.77
CA ALA A 77 0.42 -6.18 1.44
C ALA A 77 -0.46 -7.32 0.91
N ALA A 78 0.06 -8.14 -0.01
CA ALA A 78 -0.69 -9.22 -0.65
C ALA A 78 -0.94 -10.44 0.25
N LYS A 79 -0.16 -10.65 1.31
CA LYS A 79 -0.21 -11.83 2.19
C LYS A 79 -0.55 -11.53 3.64
N ASN A 80 -0.25 -10.33 4.15
CA ASN A 80 -0.45 -9.97 5.55
C ASN A 80 -1.47 -8.86 5.76
N LEU A 81 -1.56 -7.87 4.86
CA LEU A 81 -2.64 -6.87 4.87
C LEU A 81 -3.89 -7.36 4.12
N SER A 82 -3.78 -8.47 3.41
CA SER A 82 -4.88 -9.13 2.70
C SER A 82 -4.55 -10.59 2.44
N SER A 83 -5.51 -11.32 1.90
CA SER A 83 -5.32 -12.66 1.34
C SER A 83 -5.20 -12.65 -0.20
N PHE A 84 -4.92 -11.50 -0.81
CA PHE A 84 -4.89 -11.33 -2.26
C PHE A 84 -3.94 -12.31 -2.97
N ALA A 85 -2.75 -12.56 -2.42
CA ALA A 85 -1.80 -13.48 -3.03
C ALA A 85 -2.29 -14.94 -3.14
N SER A 86 -3.26 -15.35 -2.32
CA SER A 86 -3.81 -16.71 -2.31
C SER A 86 -5.23 -16.81 -2.85
N GLN A 87 -6.00 -15.74 -2.83
CA GLN A 87 -7.42 -15.73 -3.15
C GLN A 87 -7.80 -14.78 -4.31
N GLY A 88 -6.85 -14.01 -4.84
CA GLY A 88 -7.10 -13.09 -5.96
C GLY A 88 -8.28 -12.16 -5.68
N SER A 89 -9.24 -12.12 -6.59
CA SER A 89 -10.46 -11.31 -6.50
C SER A 89 -11.40 -11.67 -5.34
N GLU A 90 -11.27 -12.87 -4.76
CA GLU A 90 -12.04 -13.29 -3.58
C GLU A 90 -11.36 -12.94 -2.24
N CYS A 91 -10.32 -12.12 -2.27
CA CYS A 91 -9.54 -11.78 -1.08
C CYS A 91 -10.32 -10.98 -0.03
N GLU A 92 -9.85 -11.11 1.19
CA GLU A 92 -10.22 -10.26 2.33
C GLU A 92 -9.08 -9.31 2.69
N VAL A 93 -9.42 -8.12 3.18
CA VAL A 93 -8.46 -7.12 3.66
C VAL A 93 -8.44 -7.12 5.17
N ASP A 94 -7.25 -6.93 5.74
CA ASP A 94 -7.05 -6.77 7.18
C ASP A 94 -8.06 -5.76 7.76
N ARG A 95 -8.73 -6.16 8.84
CA ARG A 95 -9.84 -5.41 9.41
C ARG A 95 -9.42 -4.01 9.87
N ASP A 96 -8.24 -3.89 10.47
CA ASP A 96 -7.78 -2.62 11.04
C ASP A 96 -7.31 -1.67 9.93
N LEU A 97 -6.68 -2.19 8.86
CA LEU A 97 -6.38 -1.42 7.66
C LEU A 97 -7.67 -0.90 6.99
N LYS A 98 -8.65 -1.79 6.81
CA LYS A 98 -9.94 -1.42 6.20
C LYS A 98 -10.65 -0.34 7.00
N ALA A 99 -10.71 -0.49 8.32
CA ALA A 99 -11.34 0.48 9.22
C ALA A 99 -10.62 1.85 9.16
N LEU A 100 -9.28 1.86 9.19
CA LEU A 100 -8.50 3.09 9.09
C LEU A 100 -8.70 3.79 7.74
N ALA A 101 -8.59 3.06 6.63
CA ALA A 101 -8.75 3.63 5.29
C ALA A 101 -10.14 4.23 5.08
N LEU A 102 -11.19 3.53 5.53
CA LEU A 102 -12.58 4.05 5.48
C LEU A 102 -12.73 5.32 6.33
N ALA A 103 -12.18 5.35 7.54
CA ALA A 103 -12.25 6.52 8.42
C ALA A 103 -11.48 7.73 7.82
N MET A 104 -10.32 7.50 7.22
CA MET A 104 -9.56 8.54 6.50
C MET A 104 -10.35 9.10 5.32
N HIS A 105 -10.92 8.25 4.49
CA HIS A 105 -11.74 8.65 3.35
C HIS A 105 -12.99 9.44 3.79
N GLN A 106 -13.71 8.97 4.82
CA GLN A 106 -14.87 9.68 5.37
C GLN A 106 -14.51 11.07 5.93
N ALA A 107 -13.28 11.24 6.42
CA ALA A 107 -12.76 12.53 6.86
C ALA A 107 -12.25 13.41 5.70
N GLY A 108 -12.38 12.99 4.44
CA GLY A 108 -11.90 13.70 3.26
C GLY A 108 -10.38 13.76 3.13
N LYS A 109 -9.67 12.86 3.81
CA LYS A 109 -8.20 12.80 3.83
C LYS A 109 -7.66 11.91 2.70
N PRO A 110 -6.53 12.27 2.07
CA PRO A 110 -6.00 11.55 0.93
C PRO A 110 -5.38 10.21 1.30
N LEU A 111 -5.44 9.29 0.34
CA LEU A 111 -4.94 7.93 0.45
C LEU A 111 -3.96 7.64 -0.70
N GLY A 112 -2.81 7.08 -0.38
CA GLY A 112 -1.81 6.62 -1.35
C GLY A 112 -1.62 5.11 -1.26
N PHE A 113 -1.66 4.40 -2.40
CA PHE A 113 -1.42 2.96 -2.46
C PHE A 113 -0.37 2.65 -3.53
N ILE A 114 0.62 1.82 -3.19
CA ILE A 114 1.83 1.62 -3.99
C ILE A 114 1.98 0.15 -4.40
N CYS A 115 2.46 -0.10 -5.61
CA CYS A 115 2.83 -1.41 -6.14
C CYS A 115 1.61 -2.33 -6.26
N ILE A 116 1.52 -3.39 -5.46
CA ILE A 116 0.37 -4.31 -5.41
C ILE A 116 -0.74 -3.83 -4.45
N ALA A 117 -0.45 -2.90 -3.55
CA ALA A 117 -1.42 -2.44 -2.56
C ALA A 117 -2.72 -1.83 -3.16
N PRO A 118 -2.72 -1.19 -4.35
CA PRO A 118 -3.97 -0.74 -4.98
C PRO A 118 -4.99 -1.85 -5.21
N ALA A 119 -4.57 -3.12 -5.35
CA ALA A 119 -5.47 -4.26 -5.48
C ALA A 119 -6.37 -4.49 -4.25
N LEU A 120 -6.03 -3.90 -3.10
CA LEU A 120 -6.83 -3.96 -1.89
C LEU A 120 -7.99 -2.97 -1.89
N LEU A 121 -7.89 -1.89 -2.67
CA LEU A 121 -8.84 -0.77 -2.68
C LEU A 121 -10.29 -1.20 -2.97
N PRO A 122 -10.59 -2.07 -3.95
CA PRO A 122 -11.97 -2.47 -4.23
C PRO A 122 -12.62 -3.24 -3.07
N LYS A 123 -11.83 -3.96 -2.27
CA LYS A 123 -12.33 -4.68 -1.07
C LYS A 123 -12.44 -3.79 0.15
N ILE A 124 -11.77 -2.64 0.16
CA ILE A 124 -11.91 -1.62 1.21
C ILE A 124 -13.15 -0.77 0.93
N PHE A 125 -13.29 -0.30 -0.30
CA PHE A 125 -14.35 0.62 -0.72
C PHE A 125 -15.36 -0.07 -1.65
N ALA A 126 -16.63 0.08 -1.37
CA ALA A 126 -17.71 -0.45 -2.23
C ALA A 126 -18.13 0.58 -3.29
N ILE A 127 -17.16 1.28 -3.88
CA ILE A 127 -17.34 2.27 -4.94
C ILE A 127 -16.32 2.03 -6.06
N PRO A 128 -16.64 2.37 -7.32
CA PRO A 128 -15.67 2.27 -8.40
C PRO A 128 -14.60 3.35 -8.23
N LEU A 129 -13.36 2.93 -7.91
CA LEU A 129 -12.21 3.80 -7.81
C LEU A 129 -11.34 3.66 -9.05
N ARG A 130 -10.75 4.75 -9.51
CA ARG A 130 -9.71 4.72 -10.56
C ARG A 130 -8.35 4.45 -9.93
N VAL A 131 -7.74 3.31 -10.30
CA VAL A 131 -6.50 2.83 -9.68
C VAL A 131 -5.54 2.25 -10.72
N THR A 132 -4.27 2.12 -10.35
CA THR A 132 -3.31 1.37 -11.16
C THR A 132 -2.48 0.43 -10.31
N ILE A 133 -2.11 -0.71 -10.91
CA ILE A 133 -1.02 -1.59 -10.48
C ILE A 133 0.07 -1.68 -11.56
N GLY A 134 0.00 -0.87 -12.59
CA GLY A 134 0.90 -0.88 -13.75
C GLY A 134 0.26 -1.46 -14.99
N THR A 135 0.83 -2.52 -15.55
CA THR A 135 0.42 -3.11 -16.83
C THR A 135 0.28 -4.62 -16.80
N ASP A 136 0.35 -5.25 -15.63
CA ASP A 136 0.12 -6.69 -15.47
C ASP A 136 -1.38 -7.01 -15.67
N LEU A 137 -1.69 -7.75 -16.73
CA LEU A 137 -3.07 -8.00 -17.15
C LEU A 137 -3.83 -8.86 -16.15
N ASP A 138 -3.23 -9.91 -15.61
CA ASP A 138 -3.90 -10.82 -14.68
C ASP A 138 -4.30 -10.09 -13.38
N THR A 139 -3.42 -9.23 -12.88
CA THR A 139 -3.71 -8.42 -11.69
C THR A 139 -4.72 -7.31 -12.01
N ALA A 140 -4.64 -6.69 -13.19
CA ALA A 140 -5.61 -5.68 -13.64
C ALA A 140 -7.01 -6.28 -13.74
N ASP A 141 -7.14 -7.45 -14.37
CA ASP A 141 -8.41 -8.17 -14.50
C ASP A 141 -9.03 -8.48 -13.13
N ALA A 142 -8.22 -8.93 -12.17
CA ALA A 142 -8.68 -9.19 -10.80
C ALA A 142 -9.16 -7.90 -10.09
N VAL A 143 -8.49 -6.77 -10.32
CA VAL A 143 -8.88 -5.45 -9.76
C VAL A 143 -10.21 -4.98 -10.37
N GLU A 144 -10.39 -5.16 -11.67
CA GLU A 144 -11.64 -4.82 -12.37
C GLU A 144 -12.80 -5.75 -11.97
N GLU A 145 -12.54 -7.05 -11.83
CA GLU A 145 -13.53 -8.02 -11.33
C GLU A 145 -14.07 -7.63 -9.94
N MET A 146 -13.23 -7.04 -9.09
CA MET A 146 -13.61 -6.51 -7.78
C MET A 146 -14.34 -5.17 -7.84
N GLY A 147 -14.47 -4.54 -9.02
CA GLY A 147 -15.28 -3.35 -9.26
C GLY A 147 -14.52 -2.01 -9.30
N ALA A 148 -13.20 -2.01 -9.37
CA ALA A 148 -12.44 -0.78 -9.65
C ALA A 148 -12.24 -0.56 -11.17
N GLU A 149 -11.92 0.65 -11.57
CA GLU A 149 -11.45 1.00 -12.90
C GLU A 149 -9.92 0.98 -12.93
N HIS A 150 -9.33 -0.03 -13.56
CA HIS A 150 -7.88 -0.09 -13.72
C HIS A 150 -7.41 0.82 -14.86
N VAL A 151 -6.40 1.64 -14.60
CA VAL A 151 -5.78 2.54 -15.59
C VAL A 151 -4.33 2.11 -15.77
N PRO A 152 -3.91 1.67 -16.97
CA PRO A 152 -2.51 1.39 -17.26
C PRO A 152 -1.64 2.61 -16.99
N CYS A 153 -0.50 2.41 -16.33
CA CYS A 153 0.36 3.50 -15.88
C CYS A 153 1.83 3.10 -15.99
N PRO A 154 2.72 3.94 -16.53
CA PRO A 154 4.15 3.67 -16.54
C PRO A 154 4.75 3.75 -15.13
N VAL A 155 5.97 3.21 -14.98
CA VAL A 155 6.66 3.08 -13.67
C VAL A 155 6.91 4.40 -12.97
N ASP A 156 7.10 5.46 -13.72
CA ASP A 156 7.46 6.81 -13.26
C ASP A 156 6.25 7.74 -13.12
N ASP A 157 5.02 7.20 -13.16
CA ASP A 157 3.81 7.99 -13.10
C ASP A 157 2.82 7.50 -12.04
N ILE A 158 1.71 8.21 -11.91
CA ILE A 158 0.65 7.99 -10.91
C ILE A 158 -0.72 8.04 -11.57
N VAL A 159 -1.69 7.36 -10.98
CA VAL A 159 -3.11 7.55 -11.28
C VAL A 159 -3.77 8.20 -10.07
N VAL A 160 -4.57 9.23 -10.33
CA VAL A 160 -5.29 9.99 -9.28
C VAL A 160 -6.78 9.87 -9.52
N ASP A 161 -7.48 9.40 -8.51
CA ASP A 161 -8.93 9.54 -8.37
C ASP A 161 -9.18 10.82 -7.56
N GLU A 162 -9.45 11.91 -8.26
CA GLU A 162 -9.57 13.25 -7.64
C GLU A 162 -10.78 13.35 -6.72
N ASP A 163 -11.89 12.75 -7.10
CA ASP A 163 -13.14 12.80 -6.35
C ASP A 163 -13.02 12.08 -5.00
N ASN A 164 -12.26 11.00 -4.99
CA ASN A 164 -12.04 10.16 -3.81
C ASN A 164 -10.71 10.45 -3.09
N LYS A 165 -9.88 11.34 -3.64
CA LYS A 165 -8.52 11.65 -3.13
C LYS A 165 -7.65 10.40 -2.97
N VAL A 166 -7.72 9.46 -3.92
CA VAL A 166 -6.91 8.25 -3.94
C VAL A 166 -5.82 8.37 -5.01
N VAL A 167 -4.58 8.09 -4.62
CA VAL A 167 -3.41 8.16 -5.51
C VAL A 167 -2.74 6.79 -5.55
N THR A 168 -2.45 6.28 -6.73
CA THR A 168 -1.81 4.97 -6.93
C THR A 168 -0.62 5.03 -7.88
N THR A 169 0.37 4.17 -7.69
CA THR A 169 1.57 4.07 -8.55
C THR A 169 2.06 2.63 -8.64
N PRO A 170 2.58 2.19 -9.81
CA PRO A 170 3.04 0.82 -10.01
C PRO A 170 4.28 0.43 -9.20
N ALA A 171 5.25 1.31 -9.05
CA ALA A 171 6.53 1.04 -8.40
C ALA A 171 7.13 -0.33 -8.86
N TYR A 172 7.41 -1.25 -7.94
CA TYR A 172 8.02 -2.55 -8.24
C TYR A 172 7.14 -3.55 -9.01
N MET A 173 5.91 -3.23 -9.35
CA MET A 173 5.17 -4.00 -10.38
C MET A 173 5.83 -3.88 -11.76
N LEU A 174 6.53 -2.76 -12.04
CA LEU A 174 7.18 -2.48 -13.32
C LEU A 174 8.68 -2.17 -13.21
N ALA A 175 9.12 -1.59 -12.07
CA ALA A 175 10.48 -1.09 -11.90
C ALA A 175 11.54 -2.20 -12.05
N GLN A 176 12.55 -1.93 -12.88
CA GLN A 176 13.70 -2.80 -13.08
C GLN A 176 14.84 -2.49 -12.10
N ASN A 177 14.78 -1.35 -11.44
CA ASN A 177 15.78 -0.88 -10.48
C ASN A 177 15.15 0.07 -9.45
N ILE A 178 15.93 0.37 -8.41
CA ILE A 178 15.45 1.20 -7.29
C ILE A 178 15.15 2.65 -7.69
N ALA A 179 15.84 3.20 -8.70
CA ALA A 179 15.64 4.58 -9.14
C ALA A 179 14.30 4.74 -9.88
N GLU A 180 13.94 3.76 -10.71
CA GLU A 180 12.64 3.72 -11.37
C GLU A 180 11.49 3.60 -10.35
N ALA A 181 11.65 2.71 -9.35
CA ALA A 181 10.65 2.60 -8.29
C ALA A 181 10.50 3.91 -7.49
N ALA A 182 11.61 4.60 -7.22
CA ALA A 182 11.61 5.85 -6.49
C ALA A 182 10.85 6.96 -7.22
N SER A 183 10.96 7.05 -8.55
CA SER A 183 10.36 8.13 -9.34
C SER A 183 8.83 8.19 -9.20
N GLY A 184 8.14 7.06 -9.34
CA GLY A 184 6.68 6.98 -9.15
C GLY A 184 6.27 7.19 -7.69
N ILE A 185 7.03 6.64 -6.74
CA ILE A 185 6.76 6.80 -5.31
C ILE A 185 6.90 8.27 -4.88
N GLU A 186 7.93 8.98 -5.35
CA GLU A 186 8.12 10.41 -5.05
C GLU A 186 6.97 11.26 -5.60
N LYS A 187 6.48 10.97 -6.82
CA LYS A 187 5.29 11.63 -7.37
C LYS A 187 4.03 11.35 -6.54
N LEU A 188 3.82 10.09 -6.14
CA LEU A 188 2.68 9.72 -5.30
C LEU A 188 2.70 10.47 -3.97
N VAL A 189 3.83 10.46 -3.25
CA VAL A 189 3.97 11.15 -1.97
C VAL A 189 3.71 12.65 -2.12
N SER A 190 4.31 13.27 -3.14
CA SER A 190 4.09 14.69 -3.44
C SER A 190 2.61 14.98 -3.70
N ARG A 191 1.93 14.17 -4.50
CA ARG A 191 0.50 14.36 -4.80
C ARG A 191 -0.39 14.16 -3.58
N VAL A 192 -0.13 13.12 -2.78
CA VAL A 192 -0.85 12.88 -1.52
C VAL A 192 -0.73 14.09 -0.59
N LEU A 193 0.48 14.63 -0.41
CA LEU A 193 0.70 15.81 0.44
C LEU A 193 -0.02 17.07 -0.09
N VAL A 194 -0.06 17.28 -1.41
CA VAL A 194 -0.84 18.38 -2.00
C VAL A 194 -2.34 18.24 -1.70
N LEU A 195 -2.86 17.01 -1.67
CA LEU A 195 -4.28 16.76 -1.39
C LEU A 195 -4.67 16.89 0.10
N THR A 196 -3.70 17.09 1.00
CA THR A 196 -3.97 17.39 2.43
C THR A 196 -4.34 18.86 2.66
N ALA A 197 -4.05 19.73 1.70
CA ALA A 197 -4.25 21.16 1.81
C ALA A 197 -5.72 21.61 1.64
#